data_c55aa57633ce72df8a557869bbd76202
#
_entry.id   c55aa57633ce72df8a557869bbd76202
#
_cell.length_a   1.000
_cell.length_b   1.000
_cell.length_c   1.000
_cell.angle_alpha   90.00
_cell.angle_beta   90.00
_cell.angle_gamma   90.00
#
_symmetry.space_group_name_H-M   'P 1'
#
loop_
_entity.id
_entity.type
_entity.pdbx_description
1 polymer ?
#
loop_
_entity_poly.entity_id
_entity_poly.type
_entity_poly.pdbx_seq_one_letter_code
_entity_poly.pdbx_strand_id
1 'polypeptide(L)'
;MSMNTLCELARNSVEKFPSKIAFSMFEGEEMTYAEVGRRMARVQEILTGAGLRPGDKVALLSSNMPNWGVCYFAVTSAGMIVVPILPDFSGEELDMIIEHSEAKALLVSDKLFTKLSRATITRLNVVVRTKNLGVIAQRVRGEGATAEPKPDDLAVIIYTSGTTSKPKGVMLTHRALCGQVDMSAGIFPVSGDDTFLSVLPLSHTYECSIGMIYPFSMGARVVYLDRPPTASALMPALRAVRPTVMLIVPLIIEKIYRYQVLAKFNSTAFWRTLCKVGFTRRYLHRVAGKKLMKLFGRRLRFLGIGGAKLDSGAERFLMEARIPYAIG
;
A
#
# COMPACT_ATOMS: atom_id res chain seq x y z
N MET A 1 -0.22 13.69 -20.49
CA MET A 1 0.59 12.65 -21.17
C MET A 1 0.52 11.42 -20.32
N SER A 2 0.18 10.28 -20.89
CA SER A 2 0.21 8.98 -20.19
C SER A 2 1.67 8.64 -19.89
N MET A 3 1.99 8.39 -18.62
CA MET A 3 3.30 7.93 -18.20
C MET A 3 3.38 6.42 -18.45
N ASN A 4 4.44 5.96 -19.09
CA ASN A 4 4.57 4.57 -19.50
C ASN A 4 5.48 3.74 -18.59
N THR A 5 6.29 4.40 -17.74
CA THR A 5 7.15 3.73 -16.77
C THR A 5 7.01 4.33 -15.37
N LEU A 6 7.27 3.50 -14.35
CA LEU A 6 7.32 3.98 -12.96
C LEU A 6 8.48 4.96 -12.72
N CYS A 7 9.54 4.90 -13.54
CA CYS A 7 10.64 5.86 -13.52
C CYS A 7 10.17 7.26 -13.92
N GLU A 8 9.50 7.36 -15.08
CA GLU A 8 8.88 8.62 -15.53
C GLU A 8 7.86 9.15 -14.52
N LEU A 9 7.00 8.26 -13.99
CA LEU A 9 6.00 8.62 -12.99
C LEU A 9 6.66 9.21 -11.73
N ALA A 10 7.67 8.54 -11.19
CA ALA A 10 8.33 8.99 -9.97
C ALA A 10 9.09 10.31 -10.19
N ARG A 11 9.84 10.43 -11.29
CA ARG A 11 10.57 11.67 -11.67
C ARG A 11 9.61 12.84 -11.81
N ASN A 12 8.56 12.70 -12.63
CA ASN A 12 7.57 13.76 -12.86
C ASN A 12 6.86 14.18 -11.57
N SER A 13 6.56 13.23 -10.67
CA SER A 13 5.90 13.55 -9.41
C SER A 13 6.82 14.34 -8.47
N VAL A 14 8.08 13.94 -8.35
CA VAL A 14 9.10 14.65 -7.54
C VAL A 14 9.35 16.06 -8.07
N GLU A 15 9.44 16.23 -9.39
CA GLU A 15 9.66 17.53 -10.03
C GLU A 15 8.46 18.46 -9.91
N LYS A 16 7.23 17.91 -10.06
CA LYS A 16 5.99 18.69 -10.07
C LYS A 16 5.54 19.12 -8.67
N PHE A 17 5.81 18.30 -7.65
CA PHE A 17 5.28 18.52 -6.29
C PHE A 17 6.37 18.58 -5.20
N PRO A 18 7.55 19.18 -5.40
CA PRO A 18 8.73 18.98 -4.54
C PRO A 18 8.49 19.30 -3.06
N SER A 19 7.70 20.33 -2.77
CA SER A 19 7.44 20.81 -1.40
C SER A 19 6.25 20.15 -0.72
N LYS A 20 5.40 19.41 -1.47
CA LYS A 20 4.27 18.70 -0.86
C LYS A 20 4.73 17.49 -0.04
N ILE A 21 3.96 17.12 0.97
CA ILE A 21 4.18 15.88 1.71
C ILE A 21 3.68 14.72 0.86
N ALA A 22 4.56 13.78 0.52
CA ALA A 22 4.23 12.56 -0.21
C ALA A 22 3.82 11.44 0.75
N PHE A 23 4.70 11.11 1.68
CA PHE A 23 4.53 10.01 2.61
C PHE A 23 4.70 10.48 4.05
N SER A 24 3.93 9.90 4.96
CA SER A 24 4.09 10.15 6.39
C SER A 24 3.69 8.95 7.24
N MET A 25 4.26 8.86 8.44
CA MET A 25 3.71 7.99 9.49
C MET A 25 2.66 8.76 10.27
N PHE A 26 1.62 8.06 10.69
CA PHE A 26 0.70 8.62 11.68
C PHE A 26 1.46 8.92 12.99
N GLU A 27 1.39 10.16 13.47
CA GLU A 27 2.15 10.65 14.63
C GLU A 27 3.68 10.49 14.51
N GLY A 28 4.21 10.53 13.29
CA GLY A 28 5.63 10.32 13.04
C GLY A 28 6.19 11.18 11.92
N GLU A 29 7.17 10.64 11.21
CA GLU A 29 7.90 11.31 10.14
C GLU A 29 6.97 11.76 9.01
N GLU A 30 7.22 12.96 8.50
CA GLU A 30 6.67 13.48 7.25
C GLU A 30 7.78 13.63 6.21
N MET A 31 7.53 13.17 4.99
CA MET A 31 8.49 13.15 3.91
C MET A 31 7.92 13.88 2.70
N THR A 32 8.62 14.91 2.24
CA THR A 32 8.23 15.63 1.00
C THR A 32 8.58 14.81 -0.24
N TYR A 33 7.97 15.15 -1.38
CA TYR A 33 8.32 14.57 -2.68
C TYR A 33 9.81 14.74 -3.02
N ALA A 34 10.38 15.93 -2.76
CA ALA A 34 11.80 16.17 -2.94
C ALA A 34 12.68 15.24 -2.06
N GLU A 35 12.25 14.98 -0.82
CA GLU A 35 12.97 14.04 0.05
C GLU A 35 12.85 12.60 -0.45
N VAL A 36 11.69 12.20 -0.99
CA VAL A 36 11.53 10.90 -1.65
C VAL A 36 12.57 10.75 -2.75
N GLY A 37 12.72 11.74 -3.63
CA GLY A 37 13.72 11.72 -4.71
C GLY A 37 15.14 11.56 -4.21
N ARG A 38 15.54 12.32 -3.17
CA ARG A 38 16.88 12.21 -2.57
C ARG A 38 17.14 10.82 -1.99
N ARG A 39 16.15 10.26 -1.28
CA ARG A 39 16.29 8.92 -0.69
C ARG A 39 16.27 7.82 -1.75
N MET A 40 15.52 7.99 -2.84
CA MET A 40 15.59 7.07 -3.99
C MET A 40 17.00 7.00 -4.54
N ALA A 41 17.65 8.16 -4.79
CA ALA A 41 19.04 8.21 -5.25
C ALA A 41 19.98 7.48 -4.28
N ARG A 42 19.81 7.69 -2.96
CA ARG A 42 20.60 7.01 -1.95
C ARG A 42 20.45 5.48 -1.99
N VAL A 43 19.23 4.96 -2.16
CA VAL A 43 19.00 3.51 -2.30
C VAL A 43 19.67 2.99 -3.57
N GLN A 44 19.57 3.70 -4.69
CA GLN A 44 20.23 3.33 -5.95
C GLN A 44 21.75 3.27 -5.81
N GLU A 45 22.39 4.25 -5.14
CA GLU A 45 23.80 4.24 -4.84
C GLU A 45 24.23 3.00 -4.03
N ILE A 46 23.45 2.62 -3.02
CA ILE A 46 23.74 1.43 -2.20
C ILE A 46 23.65 0.17 -3.06
N LEU A 47 22.62 0.05 -3.88
CA LEU A 47 22.40 -1.14 -4.72
C LEU A 47 23.48 -1.26 -5.81
N THR A 48 23.81 -0.18 -6.51
CA THR A 48 24.86 -0.18 -7.53
C THR A 48 26.25 -0.38 -6.89
N GLY A 49 26.51 0.22 -5.74
CA GLY A 49 27.76 -0.03 -4.97
C GLY A 49 27.89 -1.48 -4.47
N ALA A 50 26.81 -2.25 -4.47
CA ALA A 50 26.79 -3.69 -4.22
C ALA A 50 26.78 -4.53 -5.52
N GLY A 51 27.08 -3.90 -6.68
CA GLY A 51 27.21 -4.55 -7.98
C GLY A 51 25.91 -4.91 -8.68
N LEU A 52 24.75 -4.41 -8.22
CA LEU A 52 23.47 -4.67 -8.90
C LEU A 52 23.35 -3.89 -10.20
N ARG A 53 22.66 -4.49 -11.16
CA ARG A 53 22.46 -3.97 -12.52
C ARG A 53 20.98 -4.07 -12.94
N PRO A 54 20.57 -3.39 -14.02
CA PRO A 54 19.22 -3.54 -14.57
C PRO A 54 18.83 -5.02 -14.79
N GLY A 55 17.60 -5.36 -14.45
CA GLY A 55 17.07 -6.74 -14.45
C GLY A 55 17.36 -7.55 -13.19
N ASP A 56 18.24 -7.09 -12.28
CA ASP A 56 18.46 -7.75 -11.01
C ASP A 56 17.24 -7.59 -10.09
N LYS A 57 16.95 -8.63 -9.31
CA LYS A 57 15.80 -8.65 -8.40
C LYS A 57 16.22 -8.17 -7.00
N VAL A 58 15.38 -7.33 -6.41
CA VAL A 58 15.57 -6.77 -5.07
C VAL A 58 14.34 -7.10 -4.22
N ALA A 59 14.51 -7.90 -3.19
CA ALA A 59 13.44 -8.23 -2.25
C ALA A 59 13.12 -7.02 -1.36
N LEU A 60 11.82 -6.73 -1.18
CA LEU A 60 11.33 -5.69 -0.29
C LEU A 60 10.41 -6.30 0.75
N LEU A 61 10.94 -6.54 1.95
CA LEU A 61 10.26 -7.17 3.08
C LEU A 61 10.14 -6.19 4.25
N SER A 62 9.07 -5.43 4.27
CA SER A 62 8.91 -4.38 5.27
C SER A 62 7.45 -4.14 5.62
N SER A 63 7.20 -3.69 6.85
CA SER A 63 5.92 -3.07 7.23
C SER A 63 5.73 -1.77 6.46
N ASN A 64 4.48 -1.29 6.38
CA ASN A 64 4.18 0.01 5.77
C ASN A 64 4.93 1.13 6.48
N MET A 65 5.65 1.93 5.72
CA MET A 65 6.36 3.13 6.17
C MET A 65 6.74 4.00 4.97
N PRO A 66 7.09 5.29 5.17
CA PRO A 66 7.51 6.19 4.09
C PRO A 66 8.61 5.62 3.20
N ASN A 67 9.65 5.02 3.78
CA ASN A 67 10.74 4.42 3.03
C ASN A 67 10.36 3.14 2.25
N TRP A 68 9.18 2.55 2.48
CA TRP A 68 8.70 1.45 1.64
C TRP A 68 8.48 1.93 0.20
N GLY A 69 7.76 3.05 0.04
CA GLY A 69 7.55 3.67 -1.27
C GLY A 69 8.84 4.18 -1.91
N VAL A 70 9.75 4.77 -1.10
CA VAL A 70 11.10 5.15 -1.55
C VAL A 70 11.84 3.97 -2.15
N CYS A 71 11.91 2.84 -1.43
CA CYS A 71 12.58 1.63 -1.87
C CYS A 71 11.96 1.06 -3.15
N TYR A 72 10.63 1.02 -3.21
CA TYR A 72 9.90 0.54 -4.38
C TYR A 72 10.22 1.36 -5.64
N PHE A 73 10.11 2.69 -5.56
CA PHE A 73 10.41 3.56 -6.68
C PHE A 73 11.92 3.61 -7.01
N ALA A 74 12.80 3.53 -6.03
CA ALA A 74 14.24 3.50 -6.27
C ALA A 74 14.65 2.29 -7.10
N VAL A 75 14.16 1.09 -6.74
CA VAL A 75 14.46 -0.16 -7.44
C VAL A 75 13.90 -0.12 -8.86
N THR A 76 12.62 0.20 -9.01
CA THR A 76 11.96 0.19 -10.33
C THR A 76 12.50 1.28 -11.25
N SER A 77 12.88 2.46 -10.71
CA SER A 77 13.47 3.54 -11.51
C SER A 77 14.91 3.27 -11.95
N ALA A 78 15.59 2.32 -11.29
CA ALA A 78 16.95 1.91 -11.68
C ALA A 78 16.98 0.83 -12.78
N GLY A 79 15.80 0.42 -13.30
CA GLY A 79 15.66 -0.71 -14.21
C GLY A 79 15.80 -2.07 -13.52
N MET A 80 15.81 -2.11 -12.19
CA MET A 80 15.81 -3.32 -11.39
C MET A 80 14.36 -3.78 -11.09
N ILE A 81 14.20 -5.03 -10.67
CA ILE A 81 12.90 -5.64 -10.43
C ILE A 81 12.66 -5.72 -8.93
N VAL A 82 11.62 -5.08 -8.42
CA VAL A 82 11.25 -5.21 -7.01
C VAL A 82 10.41 -6.46 -6.76
N VAL A 83 10.71 -7.16 -5.67
CA VAL A 83 9.97 -8.33 -5.19
C VAL A 83 9.37 -7.97 -3.82
N PRO A 84 8.17 -7.35 -3.79
CA PRO A 84 7.51 -7.03 -2.53
C PRO A 84 6.99 -8.31 -1.89
N ILE A 85 7.35 -8.52 -0.62
CA ILE A 85 7.02 -9.74 0.11
C ILE A 85 6.08 -9.41 1.26
N LEU A 86 5.03 -10.22 1.43
CA LEU A 86 4.06 -10.05 2.52
C LEU A 86 4.71 -10.30 3.88
N PRO A 87 4.53 -9.41 4.86
CA PRO A 87 5.09 -9.55 6.22
C PRO A 87 4.58 -10.78 6.98
N ASP A 88 3.39 -11.29 6.57
CA ASP A 88 2.70 -12.38 7.26
C ASP A 88 3.22 -13.77 6.89
N PHE A 89 4.06 -13.89 5.85
CA PHE A 89 4.70 -15.15 5.51
C PHE A 89 5.59 -15.68 6.66
N SER A 90 5.66 -16.99 6.79
CA SER A 90 6.57 -17.68 7.70
C SER A 90 8.03 -17.49 7.27
N GLY A 91 8.99 -17.75 8.17
CA GLY A 91 10.41 -17.66 7.83
C GLY A 91 10.81 -18.57 6.67
N GLU A 92 10.27 -19.79 6.62
CA GLU A 92 10.52 -20.75 5.53
C GLU A 92 9.98 -20.23 4.18
N GLU A 93 8.76 -19.67 4.16
CA GLU A 93 8.20 -19.08 2.95
C GLU A 93 9.00 -17.86 2.50
N LEU A 94 9.47 -17.02 3.42
CA LEU A 94 10.32 -15.87 3.13
C LEU A 94 11.65 -16.30 2.49
N ASP A 95 12.31 -17.27 3.06
CA ASP A 95 13.56 -17.83 2.53
C ASP A 95 13.35 -18.43 1.13
N MET A 96 12.26 -19.19 0.94
CA MET A 96 11.89 -19.79 -0.35
C MET A 96 11.61 -18.73 -1.41
N ILE A 97 10.89 -17.65 -1.07
CA ILE A 97 10.58 -16.57 -2.02
C ILE A 97 11.85 -15.83 -2.43
N ILE A 98 12.73 -15.50 -1.48
CA ILE A 98 13.99 -14.80 -1.77
C ILE A 98 14.89 -15.68 -2.66
N GLU A 99 14.96 -16.99 -2.40
CA GLU A 99 15.72 -17.91 -3.23
C GLU A 99 15.11 -18.08 -4.63
N HIS A 100 13.80 -18.38 -4.70
CA HIS A 100 13.10 -18.60 -5.97
C HIS A 100 13.08 -17.35 -6.85
N SER A 101 12.98 -16.17 -6.29
CA SER A 101 13.06 -14.90 -7.01
C SER A 101 14.48 -14.58 -7.50
N GLU A 102 15.49 -15.28 -7.02
CA GLU A 102 16.91 -14.98 -7.26
C GLU A 102 17.28 -13.53 -6.85
N ALA A 103 16.65 -13.03 -5.79
CA ALA A 103 16.93 -11.68 -5.31
C ALA A 103 18.39 -11.53 -4.88
N LYS A 104 19.07 -10.50 -5.40
CA LYS A 104 20.48 -10.19 -5.05
C LYS A 104 20.60 -9.25 -3.87
N ALA A 105 19.57 -8.50 -3.55
CA ALA A 105 19.54 -7.57 -2.42
C ALA A 105 18.22 -7.69 -1.65
N LEU A 106 18.27 -7.25 -0.39
CA LEU A 106 17.10 -7.22 0.48
C LEU A 106 16.99 -5.86 1.17
N LEU A 107 15.81 -5.25 1.04
CA LEU A 107 15.38 -4.07 1.77
C LEU A 107 14.40 -4.52 2.84
N VAL A 108 14.76 -4.39 4.15
CA VAL A 108 14.03 -5.09 5.21
C VAL A 108 13.80 -4.21 6.44
N SER A 109 12.64 -4.37 7.10
CA SER A 109 12.40 -3.80 8.43
C SER A 109 12.98 -4.66 9.54
N ASP A 110 13.43 -4.04 10.65
CA ASP A 110 14.15 -4.73 11.74
C ASP A 110 13.39 -5.96 12.27
N LYS A 111 12.07 -5.81 12.48
CA LYS A 111 11.23 -6.88 12.99
C LYS A 111 11.16 -8.09 12.05
N LEU A 112 11.16 -7.85 10.74
CA LEU A 112 11.06 -8.93 9.75
C LEU A 112 12.41 -9.55 9.41
N PHE A 113 13.49 -8.80 9.59
CA PHE A 113 14.85 -9.33 9.45
C PHE A 113 15.12 -10.54 10.34
N THR A 114 14.56 -10.56 11.56
CA THR A 114 14.73 -11.67 12.51
C THR A 114 14.04 -12.98 12.10
N LYS A 115 13.14 -12.92 11.10
CA LYS A 115 12.47 -14.12 10.57
C LYS A 115 13.31 -14.89 9.55
N LEU A 116 14.37 -14.27 9.01
CA LEU A 116 15.17 -14.84 7.93
C LEU A 116 16.28 -15.74 8.42
N SER A 117 16.56 -16.81 7.69
CA SER A 117 17.67 -17.69 7.97
C SER A 117 19.02 -17.02 7.67
N ARG A 118 20.07 -17.45 8.37
CA ARG A 118 21.42 -17.00 8.08
C ARG A 118 21.88 -17.39 6.67
N ALA A 119 21.42 -18.53 6.17
CA ALA A 119 21.72 -19.01 4.82
C ALA A 119 21.23 -18.04 3.75
N THR A 120 19.97 -17.59 3.84
CA THR A 120 19.39 -16.58 2.95
C THR A 120 20.17 -15.27 2.99
N ILE A 121 20.45 -14.75 4.20
CA ILE A 121 21.17 -13.49 4.36
C ILE A 121 22.58 -13.57 3.75
N THR A 122 23.25 -14.72 3.83
CA THR A 122 24.61 -14.88 3.30
C THR A 122 24.72 -14.97 1.79
N ARG A 123 23.63 -15.22 1.08
CA ARG A 123 23.56 -15.25 -0.40
C ARG A 123 23.40 -13.87 -1.01
N LEU A 124 22.92 -12.88 -0.25
CA LEU A 124 22.62 -11.54 -0.75
C LEU A 124 23.88 -10.68 -0.85
N ASN A 125 23.97 -9.89 -1.90
CA ASN A 125 25.04 -8.92 -2.09
C ASN A 125 25.01 -7.82 -1.02
N VAL A 126 23.78 -7.34 -0.71
CA VAL A 126 23.54 -6.30 0.30
C VAL A 126 22.20 -6.47 0.98
N VAL A 127 22.16 -6.15 2.26
CA VAL A 127 20.95 -6.07 3.07
C VAL A 127 20.87 -4.67 3.66
N VAL A 128 19.75 -4.00 3.42
CA VAL A 128 19.51 -2.60 3.81
C VAL A 128 18.30 -2.51 4.73
N ARG A 129 18.44 -1.74 5.81
CA ARG A 129 17.33 -1.45 6.72
C ARG A 129 16.40 -0.41 6.11
N THR A 130 15.12 -0.72 5.98
CA THR A 130 14.14 0.24 5.41
C THR A 130 13.92 1.47 6.27
N LYS A 131 14.04 1.35 7.61
CA LYS A 131 13.75 2.46 8.52
C LYS A 131 14.63 3.69 8.28
N ASN A 132 15.92 3.51 8.05
CA ASN A 132 16.91 4.60 7.93
C ASN A 132 17.82 4.46 6.71
N LEU A 133 17.56 3.50 5.83
CA LEU A 133 18.36 3.16 4.65
C LEU A 133 19.83 2.83 4.98
N GLY A 134 20.07 2.35 6.20
CA GLY A 134 21.39 1.91 6.65
C GLY A 134 21.70 0.49 6.18
N VAL A 135 22.93 0.25 5.75
CA VAL A 135 23.41 -1.07 5.36
C VAL A 135 23.59 -1.95 6.60
N ILE A 136 22.92 -3.10 6.64
CA ILE A 136 23.04 -4.11 7.69
C ILE A 136 24.21 -5.07 7.39
N ALA A 137 24.29 -5.50 6.12
CA ALA A 137 25.34 -6.38 5.62
C ALA A 137 25.61 -6.08 4.16
N GLN A 138 26.88 -6.08 3.78
CA GLN A 138 27.31 -5.95 2.37
C GLN A 138 28.44 -6.94 2.14
N ARG A 139 28.25 -7.83 1.18
CA ARG A 139 29.21 -8.89 0.84
C ARG A 139 29.90 -8.66 -0.48
N VAL A 140 29.18 -8.00 -1.40
CA VAL A 140 29.72 -7.65 -2.70
C VAL A 140 29.95 -6.13 -2.73
N ARG A 141 31.15 -5.73 -3.15
CA ARG A 141 31.46 -4.37 -3.51
C ARG A 141 31.84 -4.38 -4.99
N GLY A 142 31.18 -3.57 -5.79
CA GLY A 142 31.41 -3.58 -7.22
C GLY A 142 30.70 -2.44 -7.90
N GLU A 143 31.03 -2.27 -9.16
CA GLU A 143 30.38 -1.27 -10.02
C GLU A 143 29.15 -1.87 -10.67
N GLY A 144 28.00 -1.59 -10.10
CA GLY A 144 26.71 -1.81 -10.71
C GLY A 144 26.33 -0.67 -11.65
N ALA A 145 25.12 -0.72 -12.17
CA ALA A 145 24.60 0.31 -13.07
C ALA A 145 23.10 0.49 -12.87
N THR A 146 22.59 1.65 -13.25
CA THR A 146 21.18 1.89 -13.47
C THR A 146 20.91 2.07 -14.96
N ALA A 147 19.69 1.76 -15.41
CA ALA A 147 19.23 2.12 -16.75
C ALA A 147 17.78 2.60 -16.66
N GLU A 148 17.41 3.50 -17.53
CA GLU A 148 16.03 3.92 -17.68
C GLU A 148 15.20 2.76 -18.24
N PRO A 149 14.17 2.27 -17.52
CA PRO A 149 13.40 1.12 -17.96
C PRO A 149 12.49 1.48 -19.14
N LYS A 150 12.23 0.49 -19.98
CA LYS A 150 11.24 0.57 -21.04
C LYS A 150 9.84 0.16 -20.51
N PRO A 151 8.76 0.57 -21.18
CA PRO A 151 7.40 0.25 -20.74
C PRO A 151 7.13 -1.25 -20.56
N ASP A 152 7.69 -2.09 -21.43
CA ASP A 152 7.47 -3.53 -21.40
C ASP A 152 8.51 -4.31 -20.56
N ASP A 153 9.47 -3.60 -19.97
CA ASP A 153 10.39 -4.21 -19.02
C ASP A 153 9.64 -4.61 -17.74
N LEU A 154 10.11 -5.69 -17.13
CA LEU A 154 9.57 -6.19 -15.88
C LEU A 154 9.92 -5.23 -14.73
N ALA A 155 8.90 -4.78 -14.01
CA ALA A 155 9.07 -3.87 -12.87
C ALA A 155 8.96 -4.60 -11.53
N VAL A 156 8.06 -5.58 -11.43
CA VAL A 156 7.66 -6.18 -10.15
C VAL A 156 7.38 -7.66 -10.32
N ILE A 157 7.77 -8.47 -9.33
CA ILE A 157 7.32 -9.87 -9.18
C ILE A 157 6.60 -9.99 -7.84
N ILE A 158 5.28 -10.26 -7.87
CA ILE A 158 4.45 -10.38 -6.67
C ILE A 158 4.16 -11.85 -6.40
N TYR A 159 4.55 -12.31 -5.22
CA TYR A 159 4.27 -13.67 -4.78
C TYR A 159 2.88 -13.75 -4.15
N THR A 160 2.07 -14.68 -4.64
CA THR A 160 0.77 -14.99 -4.07
C THR A 160 0.82 -16.34 -3.36
N SER A 161 0.09 -16.47 -2.24
CA SER A 161 -0.18 -17.75 -1.60
C SER A 161 -1.05 -18.59 -2.56
N GLY A 162 -0.40 -19.37 -3.41
CA GLY A 162 -1.12 -20.24 -4.36
C GLY A 162 -1.88 -21.36 -3.62
N THR A 163 -2.92 -21.89 -4.25
CA THR A 163 -3.62 -23.11 -3.80
C THR A 163 -2.72 -24.36 -3.86
N THR A 164 -1.52 -24.25 -4.39
CA THR A 164 -0.46 -25.27 -4.45
C THR A 164 0.64 -24.93 -3.47
N SER A 165 1.34 -25.94 -2.93
CA SER A 165 2.39 -25.83 -1.91
C SER A 165 3.61 -24.95 -2.30
N LYS A 166 3.68 -24.42 -3.52
CA LYS A 166 4.79 -23.56 -3.98
C LYS A 166 4.29 -22.14 -4.29
N PRO A 167 4.98 -21.09 -3.80
CA PRO A 167 4.66 -19.72 -4.13
C PRO A 167 4.76 -19.46 -5.65
N LYS A 168 3.81 -18.72 -6.20
CA LYS A 168 3.80 -18.32 -7.62
C LYS A 168 4.12 -16.83 -7.72
N GLY A 169 5.12 -16.47 -8.51
CA GLY A 169 5.49 -15.09 -8.80
C GLY A 169 4.74 -14.56 -10.02
N VAL A 170 3.86 -13.58 -9.80
CA VAL A 170 3.17 -12.84 -10.87
C VAL A 170 4.07 -11.70 -11.34
N MET A 171 4.41 -11.71 -12.62
CA MET A 171 5.29 -10.71 -13.24
C MET A 171 4.47 -9.56 -13.82
N LEU A 172 4.80 -8.34 -13.45
CA LEU A 172 4.13 -7.12 -13.91
C LEU A 172 5.14 -6.16 -14.55
N THR A 173 4.80 -5.65 -15.72
CA THR A 173 5.60 -4.65 -16.45
C THR A 173 5.33 -3.24 -15.95
N HIS A 174 6.19 -2.29 -16.29
CA HIS A 174 5.98 -0.86 -16.03
C HIS A 174 4.68 -0.37 -16.65
N ARG A 175 4.42 -0.73 -17.92
CA ARG A 175 3.19 -0.38 -18.65
C ARG A 175 1.93 -0.87 -17.92
N ALA A 176 1.92 -2.10 -17.41
CA ALA A 176 0.77 -2.65 -16.69
C ALA A 176 0.43 -1.86 -15.42
N LEU A 177 1.45 -1.45 -14.67
CA LEU A 177 1.26 -0.66 -13.44
C LEU A 177 0.84 0.78 -13.72
N CYS A 178 1.42 1.42 -14.74
CA CYS A 178 1.01 2.77 -15.16
C CYS A 178 -0.42 2.77 -15.73
N GLY A 179 -0.80 1.73 -16.49
CA GLY A 179 -2.17 1.57 -16.99
C GLY A 179 -3.22 1.46 -15.87
N GLN A 180 -2.87 0.84 -14.74
CA GLN A 180 -3.76 0.83 -13.57
C GLN A 180 -3.95 2.22 -12.97
N VAL A 181 -2.91 3.07 -12.98
CA VAL A 181 -3.01 4.47 -12.53
C VAL A 181 -4.00 5.25 -13.42
N ASP A 182 -3.85 5.13 -14.74
CA ASP A 182 -4.73 5.79 -15.71
C ASP A 182 -6.19 5.35 -15.56
N MET A 183 -6.43 4.02 -15.41
CA MET A 183 -7.77 3.49 -15.17
C MET A 183 -8.36 3.99 -13.85
N SER A 184 -7.56 4.04 -12.78
CA SER A 184 -8.02 4.53 -11.48
C SER A 184 -8.40 6.00 -11.53
N ALA A 185 -7.68 6.83 -12.28
CA ALA A 185 -7.98 8.24 -12.49
C ALA A 185 -9.32 8.45 -13.20
N GLY A 186 -9.71 7.53 -14.09
CA GLY A 186 -11.03 7.54 -14.75
C GLY A 186 -12.20 7.16 -13.83
N ILE A 187 -11.94 6.37 -12.77
CA ILE A 187 -12.98 5.90 -11.83
C ILE A 187 -13.18 6.92 -10.69
N PHE A 188 -12.13 7.36 -10.05
CA PHE A 188 -12.18 8.34 -8.96
C PHE A 188 -11.00 9.31 -9.06
N PRO A 189 -11.22 10.54 -9.51
CA PRO A 189 -10.15 11.50 -9.68
C PRO A 189 -9.55 11.91 -8.32
N VAL A 190 -8.23 11.88 -8.25
CA VAL A 190 -7.42 12.29 -7.10
C VAL A 190 -6.65 13.55 -7.47
N SER A 191 -6.42 14.41 -6.49
CA SER A 191 -5.63 15.63 -6.62
C SER A 191 -4.59 15.74 -5.51
N GLY A 192 -3.71 16.71 -5.62
CA GLY A 192 -2.71 16.99 -4.60
C GLY A 192 -3.27 17.50 -3.25
N ASP A 193 -4.59 17.67 -3.12
CA ASP A 193 -5.26 18.05 -1.87
C ASP A 193 -5.84 16.84 -1.14
N ASP A 194 -5.70 15.66 -1.75
CA ASP A 194 -6.17 14.43 -1.18
C ASP A 194 -5.19 13.85 -0.16
N THR A 195 -5.78 13.18 0.83
CA THR A 195 -5.04 12.46 1.86
C THR A 195 -5.57 11.04 1.93
N PHE A 196 -4.67 10.09 1.69
CA PHE A 196 -4.94 8.66 1.83
C PHE A 196 -4.52 8.19 3.22
N LEU A 197 -5.33 7.37 3.86
CA LEU A 197 -4.91 6.61 5.05
C LEU A 197 -4.72 5.16 4.63
N SER A 198 -3.45 4.75 4.54
CA SER A 198 -3.03 3.41 4.12
C SER A 198 -3.08 2.45 5.30
N VAL A 199 -3.91 1.43 5.20
CA VAL A 199 -4.17 0.46 6.28
C VAL A 199 -3.98 -1.00 5.84
N LEU A 200 -3.84 -1.24 4.54
CA LEU A 200 -3.57 -2.56 3.99
C LEU A 200 -2.06 -2.72 3.72
N PRO A 201 -1.52 -3.95 3.69
CA PRO A 201 -0.11 -4.15 3.38
C PRO A 201 0.24 -3.63 1.98
N LEU A 202 1.30 -2.79 1.86
CA LEU A 202 1.79 -2.26 0.59
C LEU A 202 2.33 -3.34 -0.36
N SER A 203 2.69 -4.50 0.17
CA SER A 203 3.08 -5.67 -0.64
C SER A 203 1.92 -6.34 -1.38
N HIS A 204 0.66 -5.97 -1.08
CA HIS A 204 -0.49 -6.33 -1.90
C HIS A 204 -0.69 -5.35 -3.05
N THR A 205 -0.97 -5.88 -4.26
CA THR A 205 -1.17 -5.08 -5.49
C THR A 205 -2.20 -3.98 -5.32
N TYR A 206 -3.32 -4.26 -4.66
CA TYR A 206 -4.41 -3.30 -4.44
C TYR A 206 -3.95 -2.05 -3.70
N GLU A 207 -3.27 -2.23 -2.55
CA GLU A 207 -2.74 -1.10 -1.79
C GLU A 207 -1.55 -0.45 -2.49
N CYS A 208 -0.65 -1.24 -3.09
CA CYS A 208 0.51 -0.73 -3.81
C CYS A 208 0.09 0.18 -4.97
N SER A 209 -0.80 -0.30 -5.86
CA SER A 209 -1.17 0.44 -7.06
C SER A 209 -2.09 1.62 -6.75
N ILE A 210 -3.19 1.37 -6.03
CA ILE A 210 -4.25 2.36 -5.82
C ILE A 210 -4.03 3.19 -4.55
N GLY A 211 -3.39 2.61 -3.53
CA GLY A 211 -3.13 3.29 -2.26
C GLY A 211 -1.79 4.02 -2.19
N MET A 212 -0.83 3.72 -3.09
CA MET A 212 0.49 4.35 -3.09
C MET A 212 0.88 4.94 -4.45
N ILE A 213 0.95 4.14 -5.53
CA ILE A 213 1.45 4.61 -6.83
C ILE A 213 0.52 5.70 -7.38
N TYR A 214 -0.78 5.45 -7.39
CA TYR A 214 -1.76 6.41 -7.92
C TYR A 214 -1.77 7.74 -7.15
N PRO A 215 -1.97 7.80 -5.81
CA PRO A 215 -1.92 9.08 -5.11
C PRO A 215 -0.56 9.78 -5.25
N PHE A 216 0.55 9.05 -5.27
CA PHE A 216 1.87 9.63 -5.48
C PHE A 216 1.97 10.32 -6.85
N SER A 217 1.46 9.73 -7.92
CA SER A 217 1.46 10.34 -9.26
C SER A 217 0.64 11.64 -9.33
N MET A 218 -0.33 11.81 -8.44
CA MET A 218 -1.24 12.95 -8.40
C MET A 218 -0.84 14.06 -7.41
N GLY A 219 0.28 13.91 -6.71
CA GLY A 219 0.73 14.88 -5.72
C GLY A 219 -0.01 14.81 -4.38
N ALA A 220 -0.74 13.72 -4.13
CA ALA A 220 -1.49 13.49 -2.90
C ALA A 220 -0.60 12.97 -1.77
N ARG A 221 -1.08 13.09 -0.54
CA ARG A 221 -0.41 12.59 0.67
C ARG A 221 -0.88 11.19 1.02
N VAL A 222 0.03 10.29 1.35
CA VAL A 222 -0.26 8.96 1.92
C VAL A 222 0.24 8.88 3.36
N VAL A 223 -0.65 8.55 4.29
CA VAL A 223 -0.35 8.39 5.72
C VAL A 223 -0.41 6.91 6.08
N TYR A 224 0.67 6.38 6.64
CA TYR A 224 0.80 4.98 7.05
C TYR A 224 0.57 4.81 8.55
N LEU A 225 -0.01 3.66 8.94
CA LEU A 225 -0.07 3.23 10.33
C LEU A 225 1.12 2.33 10.66
N ASP A 226 1.68 2.47 11.87
CA ASP A 226 2.79 1.66 12.37
C ASP A 226 2.37 0.25 12.86
N ARG A 227 1.05 0.02 12.94
CA ARG A 227 0.44 -1.20 13.50
C ARG A 227 -0.81 -1.63 12.72
N PRO A 228 -1.25 -2.89 12.87
CA PRO A 228 -2.46 -3.38 12.22
C PRO A 228 -3.68 -2.50 12.50
N PRO A 229 -4.64 -2.38 11.55
CA PRO A 229 -5.80 -1.49 11.66
C PRO A 229 -6.86 -2.05 12.63
N THR A 230 -6.49 -2.21 13.91
CA THR A 230 -7.43 -2.47 14.99
C THR A 230 -8.28 -1.23 15.27
N ALA A 231 -9.42 -1.39 15.94
CA ALA A 231 -10.27 -0.25 16.28
C ALA A 231 -9.50 0.80 17.13
N SER A 232 -8.61 0.35 18.03
CA SER A 232 -7.80 1.22 18.88
C SER A 232 -6.74 2.03 18.11
N ALA A 233 -6.18 1.46 17.03
CA ALA A 233 -5.22 2.15 16.17
C ALA A 233 -5.91 3.04 15.14
N LEU A 234 -6.98 2.54 14.51
CA LEU A 234 -7.65 3.20 13.41
C LEU A 234 -8.44 4.44 13.84
N MET A 235 -9.13 4.38 14.99
CA MET A 235 -10.01 5.49 15.41
C MET A 235 -9.27 6.81 15.69
N PRO A 236 -8.13 6.85 16.40
CA PRO A 236 -7.33 8.06 16.54
C PRO A 236 -6.82 8.58 15.18
N ALA A 237 -6.32 7.69 14.32
CA ALA A 237 -5.81 8.05 13.00
C ALA A 237 -6.89 8.67 12.12
N LEU A 238 -8.09 8.10 12.06
CA LEU A 238 -9.21 8.66 11.30
C LEU A 238 -9.58 10.08 11.75
N ARG A 239 -9.57 10.33 13.07
CA ARG A 239 -9.91 11.64 13.62
C ARG A 239 -8.85 12.69 13.33
N ALA A 240 -7.57 12.32 13.41
CA ALA A 240 -6.45 13.24 13.22
C ALA A 240 -6.16 13.47 11.73
N VAL A 241 -6.03 12.41 10.94
CA VAL A 241 -5.70 12.46 9.50
C VAL A 241 -6.87 13.00 8.68
N ARG A 242 -8.11 12.63 9.03
CA ARG A 242 -9.34 12.99 8.28
C ARG A 242 -9.19 12.67 6.79
N PRO A 243 -8.98 11.39 6.43
CA PRO A 243 -8.66 11.01 5.07
C PRO A 243 -9.79 11.36 4.09
N THR A 244 -9.41 11.66 2.86
CA THR A 244 -10.34 11.85 1.75
C THR A 244 -10.58 10.55 0.98
N VAL A 245 -9.59 9.65 1.00
CA VAL A 245 -9.63 8.33 0.35
C VAL A 245 -9.11 7.27 1.31
N MET A 246 -9.76 6.11 1.32
CA MET A 246 -9.28 4.92 2.02
C MET A 246 -9.53 3.66 1.20
N LEU A 247 -8.63 2.71 1.30
CA LEU A 247 -8.81 1.35 0.81
C LEU A 247 -8.92 0.40 2.00
N ILE A 248 -9.91 -0.48 1.98
CA ILE A 248 -10.14 -1.45 3.06
C ILE A 248 -10.56 -2.81 2.49
N VAL A 249 -10.43 -3.83 3.32
CA VAL A 249 -11.06 -5.13 3.04
C VAL A 249 -12.46 -5.20 3.64
N PRO A 250 -13.38 -6.03 3.09
CA PRO A 250 -14.75 -6.20 3.57
C PRO A 250 -14.84 -6.41 5.08
N LEU A 251 -13.94 -7.22 5.65
CA LEU A 251 -13.92 -7.54 7.08
C LEU A 251 -13.91 -6.29 7.99
N ILE A 252 -13.24 -5.22 7.59
CA ILE A 252 -13.15 -3.98 8.38
C ILE A 252 -14.52 -3.30 8.43
N ILE A 253 -15.15 -3.08 7.27
CA ILE A 253 -16.45 -2.40 7.22
C ILE A 253 -17.58 -3.26 7.77
N GLU A 254 -17.54 -4.59 7.59
CA GLU A 254 -18.49 -5.52 8.17
C GLU A 254 -18.44 -5.53 9.70
N LYS A 255 -17.22 -5.49 10.29
CA LYS A 255 -17.08 -5.33 11.75
C LYS A 255 -17.67 -3.99 12.21
N ILE A 256 -17.38 -2.89 11.53
CA ILE A 256 -17.99 -1.60 11.87
C ILE A 256 -19.52 -1.66 11.76
N TYR A 257 -20.05 -2.20 10.68
CA TYR A 257 -21.49 -2.38 10.49
C TYR A 257 -22.11 -3.23 11.60
N ARG A 258 -21.54 -4.40 11.88
CA ARG A 258 -22.04 -5.34 12.88
C ARG A 258 -22.05 -4.74 14.28
N TYR A 259 -20.93 -4.14 14.71
CA TYR A 259 -20.78 -3.67 16.10
C TYR A 259 -21.34 -2.26 16.32
N GLN A 260 -21.31 -1.37 15.33
CA GLN A 260 -21.73 0.01 15.50
C GLN A 260 -23.18 0.27 15.03
N VAL A 261 -23.68 -0.51 14.08
CA VAL A 261 -24.99 -0.30 13.45
C VAL A 261 -25.97 -1.40 13.87
N LEU A 262 -25.69 -2.66 13.52
CA LEU A 262 -26.60 -3.78 13.80
C LEU A 262 -26.82 -4.01 15.30
N ALA A 263 -25.78 -3.90 16.12
CA ALA A 263 -25.92 -4.06 17.57
C ALA A 263 -26.96 -3.08 18.14
N LYS A 264 -26.98 -1.85 17.65
CA LYS A 264 -27.96 -0.85 18.06
C LYS A 264 -29.35 -1.14 17.50
N PHE A 265 -29.47 -1.54 16.24
CA PHE A 265 -30.75 -1.83 15.60
C PHE A 265 -31.42 -3.10 16.16
N ASN A 266 -30.64 -4.02 16.72
CA ASN A 266 -31.13 -5.24 17.35
C ASN A 266 -31.32 -5.11 18.88
N SER A 267 -30.99 -3.95 19.47
CA SER A 267 -31.01 -3.80 20.95
C SER A 267 -32.38 -3.92 21.60
N THR A 268 -33.47 -3.56 20.89
CA THR A 268 -34.83 -3.65 21.38
C THR A 268 -35.80 -4.14 20.28
N ALA A 269 -36.97 -4.67 20.70
CA ALA A 269 -38.02 -5.07 19.76
C ALA A 269 -38.49 -3.88 18.89
N PHE A 270 -38.56 -2.69 19.48
CA PHE A 270 -38.93 -1.44 18.78
C PHE A 270 -37.97 -1.14 17.60
N TRP A 271 -36.66 -1.14 17.80
CA TRP A 271 -35.69 -0.91 16.75
C TRP A 271 -35.74 -1.99 15.67
N ARG A 272 -35.92 -3.25 16.06
CA ARG A 272 -36.05 -4.36 15.11
C ARG A 272 -37.28 -4.18 14.21
N THR A 273 -38.42 -3.76 14.76
CA THR A 273 -39.65 -3.52 13.99
C THR A 273 -39.47 -2.34 13.02
N LEU A 274 -38.88 -1.23 13.47
CA LEU A 274 -38.60 -0.09 12.60
C LEU A 274 -37.65 -0.45 11.43
N CYS A 275 -36.69 -1.33 11.64
CA CYS A 275 -35.77 -1.78 10.58
C CYS A 275 -36.43 -2.74 9.57
N LYS A 276 -37.55 -3.35 9.87
CA LYS A 276 -38.32 -4.19 8.90
C LYS A 276 -39.03 -3.34 7.85
N VAL A 277 -39.43 -2.10 8.16
CA VAL A 277 -40.12 -1.21 7.26
C VAL A 277 -39.05 -0.44 6.42
N GLY A 278 -39.12 -0.57 5.11
CA GLY A 278 -38.08 -0.07 4.20
C GLY A 278 -37.81 1.44 4.30
N PHE A 279 -38.82 2.27 4.52
CA PHE A 279 -38.66 3.72 4.66
C PHE A 279 -37.94 4.10 5.95
N THR A 280 -38.36 3.55 7.08
CA THR A 280 -37.74 3.81 8.40
C THR A 280 -36.32 3.27 8.46
N ARG A 281 -36.07 2.07 7.90
CA ARG A 281 -34.73 1.51 7.78
C ARG A 281 -33.80 2.44 7.02
N ARG A 282 -34.20 2.95 5.84
CA ARG A 282 -33.39 3.89 5.04
C ARG A 282 -33.08 5.17 5.82
N TYR A 283 -34.06 5.70 6.56
CA TYR A 283 -33.83 6.87 7.42
C TYR A 283 -32.79 6.57 8.50
N LEU A 284 -32.93 5.45 9.20
CA LEU A 284 -32.00 5.03 10.25
C LEU A 284 -30.60 4.76 9.70
N HIS A 285 -30.48 4.13 8.53
CA HIS A 285 -29.20 3.92 7.87
C HIS A 285 -28.54 5.26 7.50
N ARG A 286 -29.27 6.26 7.04
CA ARG A 286 -28.74 7.61 6.77
C ARG A 286 -28.24 8.29 8.04
N VAL A 287 -28.95 8.17 9.15
CA VAL A 287 -28.50 8.72 10.45
C VAL A 287 -27.22 8.01 10.92
N ALA A 288 -27.17 6.69 10.82
CA ALA A 288 -25.98 5.91 11.14
C ALA A 288 -24.80 6.25 10.20
N GLY A 289 -25.08 6.42 8.90
CA GLY A 289 -24.08 6.85 7.91
C GLY A 289 -23.46 8.20 8.22
N LYS A 290 -24.27 9.20 8.61
CA LYS A 290 -23.75 10.50 9.08
C LYS A 290 -22.79 10.36 10.26
N LYS A 291 -23.09 9.46 11.21
CA LYS A 291 -22.19 9.16 12.34
C LYS A 291 -20.91 8.47 11.86
N LEU A 292 -21.04 7.52 10.95
CA LEU A 292 -19.88 6.84 10.36
C LEU A 292 -19.00 7.82 9.59
N MET A 293 -19.57 8.70 8.76
CA MET A 293 -18.80 9.75 8.08
C MET A 293 -18.12 10.72 9.06
N LYS A 294 -18.73 10.98 10.22
CA LYS A 294 -18.07 11.76 11.29
C LYS A 294 -16.86 11.02 11.86
N LEU A 295 -16.91 9.69 12.00
CA LEU A 295 -15.76 8.87 12.41
C LEU A 295 -14.62 8.94 11.41
N PHE A 296 -14.93 8.92 10.11
CA PHE A 296 -13.95 9.11 9.02
C PHE A 296 -13.48 10.57 8.85
N GLY A 297 -13.78 11.46 9.79
CA GLY A 297 -13.32 12.85 9.77
C GLY A 297 -14.10 13.77 8.83
N ARG A 298 -15.25 13.35 8.28
CA ARG A 298 -16.17 14.09 7.41
C ARG A 298 -15.62 14.53 6.05
N ARG A 299 -14.40 14.11 5.70
CA ARG A 299 -13.75 14.45 4.42
C ARG A 299 -13.71 13.29 3.43
N LEU A 300 -14.09 12.08 3.86
CA LEU A 300 -14.06 10.89 3.04
C LEU A 300 -14.97 11.07 1.81
N ARG A 301 -14.39 11.00 0.63
CA ARG A 301 -15.07 11.09 -0.65
C ARG A 301 -14.98 9.82 -1.49
N PHE A 302 -14.11 8.88 -1.10
CA PHE A 302 -14.00 7.56 -1.71
C PHE A 302 -13.55 6.52 -0.68
N LEU A 303 -14.30 5.40 -0.64
CA LEU A 303 -13.98 4.21 0.15
C LEU A 303 -13.90 3.01 -0.80
N GLY A 304 -12.69 2.59 -1.16
CA GLY A 304 -12.49 1.37 -1.94
C GLY A 304 -12.58 0.15 -1.05
N ILE A 305 -13.38 -0.84 -1.44
CA ILE A 305 -13.57 -2.10 -0.71
C ILE A 305 -13.20 -3.23 -1.66
N GLY A 306 -12.10 -3.94 -1.38
CA GLY A 306 -11.60 -4.98 -2.27
C GLY A 306 -11.03 -6.18 -1.53
N GLY A 307 -10.64 -7.21 -2.30
CA GLY A 307 -9.96 -8.39 -1.80
C GLY A 307 -10.86 -9.56 -1.35
N ALA A 308 -12.17 -9.36 -1.19
CA ALA A 308 -13.13 -10.41 -0.90
C ALA A 308 -14.58 -9.94 -1.17
N LYS A 309 -15.53 -10.87 -1.19
CA LYS A 309 -16.96 -10.55 -1.33
C LYS A 309 -17.45 -9.81 -0.09
N LEU A 310 -18.13 -8.68 -0.27
CA LEU A 310 -18.79 -7.93 0.79
C LEU A 310 -20.10 -8.58 1.20
N ASP A 311 -20.41 -8.61 2.51
CA ASP A 311 -21.70 -9.04 3.04
C ASP A 311 -22.84 -8.17 2.49
N SER A 312 -23.93 -8.81 2.03
CA SER A 312 -25.06 -8.12 1.40
C SER A 312 -25.79 -7.13 2.34
N GLY A 313 -25.79 -7.41 3.64
CA GLY A 313 -26.36 -6.51 4.65
C GLY A 313 -25.49 -5.27 4.84
N ALA A 314 -24.18 -5.44 4.88
CA ALA A 314 -23.21 -4.34 4.95
C ALA A 314 -23.27 -3.48 3.69
N GLU A 315 -23.31 -4.09 2.50
CA GLU A 315 -23.44 -3.37 1.23
C GLU A 315 -24.75 -2.56 1.18
N ARG A 316 -25.89 -3.17 1.53
CA ARG A 316 -27.18 -2.47 1.62
C ARG A 316 -27.11 -1.28 2.58
N PHE A 317 -26.44 -1.45 3.72
CA PHE A 317 -26.23 -0.36 4.66
C PHE A 317 -25.43 0.78 4.01
N LEU A 318 -24.30 0.52 3.37
CA LEU A 318 -23.46 1.54 2.72
C LEU A 318 -24.26 2.31 1.66
N MET A 319 -25.02 1.59 0.83
CA MET A 319 -25.87 2.17 -0.22
C MET A 319 -26.97 3.05 0.38
N GLU A 320 -27.75 2.54 1.34
CA GLU A 320 -28.85 3.28 1.96
C GLU A 320 -28.36 4.46 2.80
N ALA A 321 -27.19 4.33 3.42
CA ALA A 321 -26.51 5.35 4.20
C ALA A 321 -25.83 6.43 3.32
N ARG A 322 -25.73 6.22 1.99
CA ARG A 322 -25.08 7.09 1.02
C ARG A 322 -23.59 7.32 1.35
N ILE A 323 -22.91 6.26 1.76
CA ILE A 323 -21.44 6.29 1.89
C ILE A 323 -20.82 6.28 0.49
N PRO A 324 -19.78 7.09 0.21
CA PRO A 324 -19.12 7.10 -1.09
C PRO A 324 -18.19 5.87 -1.21
N TYR A 325 -18.69 4.74 -1.67
CA TYR A 325 -17.91 3.49 -1.77
C TYR A 325 -17.92 2.92 -3.19
N ALA A 326 -16.90 2.12 -3.49
CA ALA A 326 -16.85 1.22 -4.63
C ALA A 326 -16.34 -0.15 -4.17
N ILE A 327 -16.81 -1.21 -4.86
CA ILE A 327 -16.36 -2.59 -4.64
C ILE A 327 -15.51 -3.00 -5.84
N GLY A 328 -14.32 -3.56 -5.58
CA GLY A 328 -13.37 -4.05 -6.56
C GLY A 328 -13.04 -5.53 -6.37
#